data_7c61b520d18da4cdf44a56f7fc0a6656
#
_entry.id   7c61b520d18da4cdf44a56f7fc0a6656
#
_cell.length_a   1.000
_cell.length_b   1.000
_cell.length_c   1.000
_cell.angle_alpha   90.00
_cell.angle_beta   90.00
_cell.angle_gamma   90.00
#
_symmetry.space_group_name_H-M   'P 1'
#
loop_
_entity.id
_entity.type
_entity.pdbx_description
1 polymer ?
#
loop_
_entity_poly.entity_id
_entity_poly.type
_entity_poly.pdbx_seq_one_letter_code
_entity_poly.pdbx_strand_id
1 'polypeptide(L)'
;MLSTAHHADVLIVGAGLAGLSAAHQLTGAGVTVSVLEAAPCVGGRMSTSTVDGFRLDRIGQLLSTSYPELTRTPGLEDLPLRPFSPGVLVHSGGRHYRAGATGSARGALAAARARASAPRGTVTPLGGALDQARLGKALAKLAATPVERIVARPELPIGQALSGRGLPARTLDGFVRPLLSALLCDPDLTTSSRCADLALRGFARGRLCVPAGGAATLPELLAAALPPGTVRTDVKVTAVATTSVTTADHGVLGCRSLLLATDAPAAAELLPGLRVPAFHPLTVLHHAAPRSPLADPALLLDADRSGPVAYSSVMSEVDPSRAPRGRALITSTVLGTPPADLESVVRRQLARLYATSTDGWELLAVHHTPQAVPSMPAPHDLRRPVRLLAGLYVCGDHRDTSTVQGALYSGRRAAQAILADLGVQSWHAAPEVIRKAA
;
A
#
# COMPACT_ATOMS: atom_id res chain seq x y z
N MET A 1 1.79 31.13 37.90
CA MET A 1 1.47 30.17 36.82
C MET A 1 2.49 30.39 35.71
N LEU A 2 3.47 29.53 35.55
CA LEU A 2 4.43 29.58 34.47
C LEU A 2 3.66 29.22 33.18
N SER A 3 3.46 30.15 32.29
CA SER A 3 3.00 29.88 30.91
C SER A 3 4.00 28.95 30.26
N THR A 4 3.70 27.66 30.17
CA THR A 4 4.45 26.76 29.32
C THR A 4 4.21 27.22 27.89
N ALA A 5 5.19 27.90 27.30
CA ALA A 5 5.16 28.27 25.89
C ALA A 5 4.95 26.99 25.09
N HIS A 6 3.88 26.90 24.33
CA HIS A 6 3.65 25.77 23.45
C HIS A 6 4.80 25.72 22.43
N HIS A 7 5.36 24.52 22.21
CA HIS A 7 6.40 24.31 21.20
C HIS A 7 5.82 24.47 19.78
N ALA A 8 4.57 24.04 19.58
CA ALA A 8 3.77 24.18 18.38
C ALA A 8 2.28 24.13 18.73
N ASP A 9 1.38 24.59 17.85
CA ASP A 9 -0.06 24.37 18.04
C ASP A 9 -0.39 22.89 18.02
N VAL A 10 0.22 22.14 17.09
CA VAL A 10 0.02 20.70 16.93
C VAL A 10 1.35 19.97 16.94
N LEU A 11 1.49 19.01 17.85
CA LEU A 11 2.54 17.99 17.80
C LEU A 11 2.02 16.74 17.11
N ILE A 12 2.80 16.23 16.16
CA ILE A 12 2.52 14.96 15.45
C ILE A 12 3.64 13.98 15.80
N VAL A 13 3.27 12.81 16.31
CA VAL A 13 4.22 11.74 16.64
C VAL A 13 4.23 10.71 15.52
N GLY A 14 5.34 10.65 14.79
CA GLY A 14 5.57 9.77 13.63
C GLY A 14 5.52 10.50 12.29
N ALA A 15 6.62 10.42 11.54
CA ALA A 15 6.78 10.96 10.18
C ALA A 15 6.52 9.90 9.10
N GLY A 16 5.56 9.00 9.32
CA GLY A 16 4.99 8.15 8.29
C GLY A 16 4.03 8.93 7.39
N LEU A 17 3.48 8.27 6.36
CA LEU A 17 2.59 8.91 5.38
C LEU A 17 1.38 9.62 6.01
N ALA A 18 0.80 9.04 7.04
CA ALA A 18 -0.37 9.63 7.71
C ALA A 18 -0.01 10.91 8.46
N GLY A 19 1.12 10.91 9.18
CA GLY A 19 1.63 12.09 9.91
C GLY A 19 2.03 13.21 8.96
N LEU A 20 2.77 12.90 7.90
CA LEU A 20 3.18 13.87 6.89
C LEU A 20 1.96 14.45 6.13
N SER A 21 0.98 13.62 5.77
CA SER A 21 -0.26 14.10 5.15
C SER A 21 -1.03 15.05 6.07
N ALA A 22 -1.12 14.73 7.37
CA ALA A 22 -1.75 15.61 8.35
C ALA A 22 -0.97 16.93 8.50
N ALA A 23 0.36 16.87 8.55
CA ALA A 23 1.21 18.06 8.65
C ALA A 23 0.96 19.04 7.50
N HIS A 24 0.86 18.54 6.25
CA HIS A 24 0.55 19.38 5.08
C HIS A 24 -0.79 20.09 5.19
N GLN A 25 -1.84 19.37 5.62
CA GLN A 25 -3.17 19.97 5.78
C GLN A 25 -3.19 21.05 6.87
N LEU A 26 -2.48 20.83 7.97
CA LEU A 26 -2.43 21.76 9.11
C LEU A 26 -1.57 22.98 8.79
N THR A 27 -0.38 22.81 8.24
CA THR A 27 0.50 23.92 7.85
C THR A 27 -0.11 24.75 6.73
N GLY A 28 -0.80 24.12 5.76
CA GLY A 28 -1.54 24.80 4.71
C GLY A 28 -2.71 25.65 5.24
N ALA A 29 -3.22 25.35 6.44
CA ALA A 29 -4.24 26.14 7.14
C ALA A 29 -3.64 27.17 8.11
N GLY A 30 -2.33 27.39 8.11
CA GLY A 30 -1.64 28.37 8.96
C GLY A 30 -1.41 27.92 10.41
N VAL A 31 -1.57 26.64 10.72
CA VAL A 31 -1.33 26.08 12.05
C VAL A 31 0.15 25.72 12.19
N THR A 32 0.77 26.07 13.33
CA THR A 32 2.16 25.70 13.60
C THR A 32 2.23 24.23 13.98
N VAL A 33 3.08 23.46 13.27
CA VAL A 33 3.20 22.01 13.40
C VAL A 33 4.64 21.62 13.68
N SER A 34 4.84 20.66 14.58
CA SER A 34 6.10 19.93 14.70
C SER A 34 5.84 18.44 14.63
N VAL A 35 6.52 17.76 13.70
CA VAL A 35 6.48 16.30 13.52
C VAL A 35 7.71 15.70 14.16
N LEU A 36 7.51 14.77 15.10
CA LEU A 36 8.57 14.09 15.84
C LEU A 36 8.69 12.65 15.36
N GLU A 37 9.86 12.30 14.81
CA GLU A 37 10.16 10.95 14.29
C GLU A 37 11.30 10.34 15.08
N ALA A 38 11.11 9.10 15.55
CA ALA A 38 12.12 8.40 16.33
C ALA A 38 13.30 7.88 15.49
N ALA A 39 13.05 7.59 14.21
CA ALA A 39 14.08 7.13 13.28
C ALA A 39 14.91 8.31 12.71
N PRO A 40 16.11 8.04 12.16
CA PRO A 40 16.91 9.07 11.48
C PRO A 40 16.35 9.50 10.12
N CYS A 41 15.30 8.84 9.64
CA CYS A 41 14.66 9.14 8.36
C CYS A 41 13.13 9.07 8.47
N VAL A 42 12.46 9.79 7.58
CA VAL A 42 10.99 9.76 7.45
C VAL A 42 10.51 8.52 6.72
N GLY A 43 9.20 8.24 6.78
CA GLY A 43 8.54 7.25 5.93
C GLY A 43 8.06 5.99 6.64
N GLY A 44 8.64 5.65 7.79
CA GLY A 44 8.26 4.46 8.54
C GLY A 44 8.40 3.17 7.71
N ARG A 45 7.29 2.53 7.35
CA ARG A 45 7.26 1.32 6.51
C ARG A 45 7.62 1.58 5.04
N MET A 46 7.46 2.81 4.55
CA MET A 46 7.84 3.23 3.20
C MET A 46 9.32 3.64 3.18
N SER A 47 10.21 2.67 3.27
CA SER A 47 11.65 2.89 3.30
C SER A 47 12.36 2.12 2.19
N THR A 48 13.45 2.69 1.69
CA THR A 48 14.30 2.13 0.63
C THR A 48 15.75 2.17 1.10
N SER A 49 16.44 1.04 1.02
CA SER A 49 17.88 0.95 1.29
C SER A 49 18.67 0.83 -0.02
N THR A 50 19.96 1.15 0.02
CA THR A 50 20.86 0.97 -1.12
C THR A 50 21.89 -0.09 -0.77
N VAL A 51 22.02 -1.12 -1.62
CA VAL A 51 23.02 -2.19 -1.52
C VAL A 51 23.66 -2.34 -2.89
N ASP A 52 24.96 -2.17 -2.99
CA ASP A 52 25.75 -2.29 -4.24
C ASP A 52 25.14 -1.55 -5.44
N GLY A 53 24.59 -0.36 -5.18
CA GLY A 53 23.94 0.49 -6.17
C GLY A 53 22.51 0.08 -6.53
N PHE A 54 21.98 -1.00 -5.96
CA PHE A 54 20.57 -1.37 -6.07
C PHE A 54 19.73 -0.65 -5.01
N ARG A 55 18.54 -0.19 -5.37
CA ARG A 55 17.58 0.44 -4.47
C ARG A 55 16.48 -0.56 -4.09
N LEU A 56 16.44 -0.95 -2.83
CA LEU A 56 15.69 -2.07 -2.29
C LEU A 56 14.61 -1.58 -1.32
N ASP A 57 13.33 -1.81 -1.64
CA ASP A 57 12.23 -1.45 -0.75
C ASP A 57 12.08 -2.49 0.37
N ARG A 58 11.90 -2.00 1.59
CA ARG A 58 11.66 -2.86 2.75
C ARG A 58 10.32 -3.60 2.67
N ILE A 59 9.30 -2.94 2.13
CA ILE A 59 7.97 -3.52 1.91
C ILE A 59 7.59 -3.32 0.44
N GLY A 60 7.23 -4.39 -0.25
CA GLY A 60 6.82 -4.36 -1.66
C GLY A 60 5.38 -3.86 -1.84
N GLN A 61 5.02 -2.70 -1.26
CA GLN A 61 3.66 -2.20 -1.34
C GLN A 61 3.33 -1.65 -2.73
N LEU A 62 2.27 -2.20 -3.33
CA LEU A 62 1.76 -1.77 -4.63
C LEU A 62 0.84 -0.56 -4.46
N LEU A 63 1.05 0.46 -5.31
CA LEU A 63 0.17 1.61 -5.42
C LEU A 63 -0.73 1.47 -6.66
N SER A 64 -1.81 2.25 -6.69
CA SER A 64 -2.61 2.43 -7.90
C SER A 64 -2.61 3.89 -8.32
N THR A 65 -2.41 4.16 -9.61
CA THR A 65 -2.54 5.52 -10.17
C THR A 65 -3.93 6.12 -9.99
N SER A 66 -4.93 5.32 -9.60
CA SER A 66 -6.29 5.77 -9.32
C SER A 66 -6.52 6.16 -7.85
N TYR A 67 -5.50 6.11 -6.99
CA TYR A 67 -5.64 6.52 -5.59
C TYR A 67 -5.87 8.03 -5.50
N PRO A 68 -7.05 8.50 -5.01
CA PRO A 68 -7.35 9.92 -4.97
C PRO A 68 -6.38 10.75 -4.13
N GLU A 69 -5.84 10.19 -3.05
CA GLU A 69 -4.94 10.94 -2.17
C GLU A 69 -3.58 11.23 -2.79
N LEU A 70 -3.14 10.48 -3.81
CA LEU A 70 -1.91 10.79 -4.54
C LEU A 70 -2.00 12.12 -5.31
N THR A 71 -3.22 12.57 -5.64
CA THR A 71 -3.46 13.85 -6.33
C THR A 71 -4.02 14.94 -5.41
N ARG A 72 -4.50 14.57 -4.22
CA ARG A 72 -5.13 15.49 -3.28
C ARG A 72 -4.23 15.93 -2.12
N THR A 73 -3.21 15.13 -1.83
CA THR A 73 -2.28 15.45 -0.74
C THR A 73 -1.25 16.48 -1.24
N PRO A 74 -1.21 17.68 -0.66
CA PRO A 74 -0.22 18.68 -1.04
C PRO A 74 1.20 18.14 -0.86
N GLY A 75 2.11 18.51 -1.76
CA GLY A 75 3.49 18.03 -1.77
C GLY A 75 3.70 16.75 -2.58
N LEU A 76 2.64 16.17 -3.20
CA LEU A 76 2.75 15.00 -4.09
C LEU A 76 2.48 15.33 -5.56
N GLU A 77 2.38 16.61 -5.92
CA GLU A 77 2.08 17.06 -7.28
C GLU A 77 3.08 16.51 -8.30
N ASP A 78 4.36 16.47 -7.92
CA ASP A 78 5.47 16.02 -8.76
C ASP A 78 5.93 14.59 -8.46
N LEU A 79 5.11 13.76 -7.77
CA LEU A 79 5.49 12.39 -7.45
C LEU A 79 5.71 11.55 -8.72
N PRO A 80 6.96 11.15 -9.02
CA PRO A 80 7.25 10.37 -10.21
C PRO A 80 6.81 8.92 -9.99
N LEU A 81 5.76 8.50 -10.68
CA LEU A 81 5.26 7.13 -10.63
C LEU A 81 5.76 6.30 -11.82
N ARG A 82 6.17 5.07 -11.55
CA ARG A 82 6.53 4.05 -12.53
C ARG A 82 5.42 3.00 -12.61
N PRO A 83 4.58 3.04 -13.64
CA PRO A 83 3.49 2.09 -13.77
C PRO A 83 3.98 0.74 -14.31
N PHE A 84 3.46 -0.34 -13.76
CA PHE A 84 3.57 -1.67 -14.34
C PHE A 84 2.86 -1.73 -15.70
N SER A 85 3.14 -2.75 -16.50
CA SER A 85 2.34 -3.08 -17.69
C SER A 85 0.85 -3.23 -17.35
N PRO A 86 -0.08 -2.92 -18.28
CA PRO A 86 -1.52 -3.04 -18.01
C PRO A 86 -1.92 -4.45 -17.59
N GLY A 87 -2.73 -4.54 -16.53
CA GLY A 87 -3.08 -5.80 -15.90
C GLY A 87 -1.91 -6.42 -15.15
N VAL A 88 -1.89 -7.74 -15.07
CA VAL A 88 -0.81 -8.53 -14.49
C VAL A 88 -0.49 -9.72 -15.38
N LEU A 89 0.70 -10.32 -15.22
CA LEU A 89 1.00 -11.65 -15.75
C LEU A 89 0.63 -12.71 -14.72
N VAL A 90 0.06 -13.80 -15.18
CA VAL A 90 -0.27 -14.98 -14.38
C VAL A 90 0.52 -16.15 -14.93
N HIS A 91 1.38 -16.73 -14.11
CA HIS A 91 2.06 -17.99 -14.44
C HIS A 91 1.14 -19.17 -14.13
N SER A 92 0.97 -20.08 -15.07
CA SER A 92 0.32 -21.37 -14.86
C SER A 92 0.76 -22.36 -15.90
N GLY A 93 1.08 -23.60 -15.47
CA GLY A 93 1.51 -24.69 -16.35
C GLY A 93 2.72 -24.33 -17.21
N GLY A 94 3.70 -23.61 -16.68
CA GLY A 94 4.91 -23.19 -17.38
C GLY A 94 4.70 -22.08 -18.42
N ARG A 95 3.57 -21.36 -18.40
CA ARG A 95 3.25 -20.28 -19.35
C ARG A 95 2.78 -19.02 -18.63
N HIS A 96 2.95 -17.87 -19.30
CA HIS A 96 2.44 -16.58 -18.84
C HIS A 96 1.17 -16.21 -19.59
N TYR A 97 0.17 -15.77 -18.82
CA TYR A 97 -1.11 -15.27 -19.32
C TYR A 97 -1.35 -13.85 -18.81
N ARG A 98 -1.67 -12.92 -19.69
CA ARG A 98 -2.04 -11.55 -19.27
C ARG A 98 -3.51 -11.50 -18.86
N ALA A 99 -3.77 -10.92 -17.69
CA ALA A 99 -5.09 -10.81 -17.11
C ALA A 99 -5.38 -9.40 -16.59
N GLY A 100 -6.66 -9.03 -16.55
CA GLY A 100 -7.11 -7.79 -15.89
C GLY A 100 -6.73 -6.50 -16.61
N ALA A 101 -6.22 -6.54 -17.84
CA ALA A 101 -5.98 -5.35 -18.65
C ALA A 101 -7.33 -4.73 -19.05
N THR A 102 -7.85 -3.82 -18.22
CA THR A 102 -9.08 -3.09 -18.46
C THR A 102 -8.78 -1.76 -19.17
N GLY A 103 -9.57 -1.41 -20.18
CA GLY A 103 -9.65 -0.04 -20.67
C GLY A 103 -8.73 0.39 -21.82
N SER A 104 -7.96 -0.49 -22.47
CA SER A 104 -7.28 -0.10 -23.71
C SER A 104 -7.65 -1.02 -24.87
N ALA A 105 -7.98 -0.42 -26.04
CA ALA A 105 -8.15 -1.15 -27.29
C ALA A 105 -6.91 -2.00 -27.64
N ARG A 106 -5.71 -1.53 -27.25
CA ARG A 106 -4.45 -2.27 -27.39
C ARG A 106 -4.38 -3.51 -26.47
N GLY A 107 -4.87 -3.40 -25.23
CA GLY A 107 -4.94 -4.55 -24.30
C GLY A 107 -5.94 -5.60 -24.78
N ALA A 108 -7.09 -5.19 -25.28
CA ALA A 108 -8.08 -6.08 -25.91
C ALA A 108 -7.52 -6.75 -27.18
N LEU A 109 -6.79 -6.01 -27.99
CA LEU A 109 -6.15 -6.51 -29.23
C LEU A 109 -4.98 -7.46 -28.91
N ALA A 110 -4.16 -7.17 -27.90
CA ALA A 110 -3.08 -8.04 -27.44
C ALA A 110 -3.64 -9.35 -26.87
N ALA A 111 -4.71 -9.29 -26.08
CA ALA A 111 -5.43 -10.46 -25.59
C ALA A 111 -6.07 -11.27 -26.71
N ALA A 112 -6.60 -10.62 -27.75
CA ALA A 112 -7.15 -11.28 -28.94
C ALA A 112 -6.07 -11.97 -29.78
N ARG A 113 -4.89 -11.32 -29.97
CA ARG A 113 -3.75 -11.92 -30.67
C ARG A 113 -3.15 -13.11 -29.92
N ALA A 114 -2.98 -13.01 -28.62
CA ALA A 114 -2.53 -14.13 -27.77
C ALA A 114 -3.48 -15.33 -27.83
N ARG A 115 -4.78 -15.09 -28.06
CA ARG A 115 -5.79 -16.14 -28.26
C ARG A 115 -5.72 -16.78 -29.64
N ALA A 116 -5.44 -15.99 -30.67
CA ALA A 116 -5.37 -16.50 -32.06
C ALA A 116 -4.15 -17.43 -32.27
N SER A 117 -3.09 -17.25 -31.46
CA SER A 117 -1.88 -18.07 -31.47
C SER A 117 -1.87 -19.23 -30.47
N ALA A 118 -2.89 -19.36 -29.61
CA ALA A 118 -2.98 -20.46 -28.65
C ALA A 118 -3.48 -21.74 -29.34
N PRO A 119 -2.84 -22.91 -29.10
CA PRO A 119 -3.34 -24.19 -29.62
C PRO A 119 -4.76 -24.45 -29.14
N ARG A 120 -5.65 -24.90 -30.04
CA ARG A 120 -7.05 -25.27 -29.69
C ARG A 120 -7.02 -26.38 -28.65
N GLY A 121 -7.65 -26.16 -27.47
CA GLY A 121 -7.75 -27.16 -26.39
C GLY A 121 -6.92 -26.85 -25.12
N THR A 122 -6.10 -25.79 -25.09
CA THR A 122 -5.41 -25.40 -23.86
C THR A 122 -6.37 -24.74 -22.89
N VAL A 123 -6.61 -25.40 -21.76
CA VAL A 123 -7.35 -24.81 -20.61
C VAL A 123 -6.45 -23.72 -20.02
N THR A 124 -6.86 -22.46 -20.14
CA THR A 124 -6.12 -21.34 -19.52
C THR A 124 -6.58 -21.17 -18.08
N PRO A 125 -5.71 -20.69 -17.16
CA PRO A 125 -6.10 -20.40 -15.77
C PRO A 125 -7.16 -19.28 -15.67
N LEU A 126 -7.33 -18.54 -16.77
CA LEU A 126 -8.31 -17.45 -16.87
C LEU A 126 -9.67 -17.91 -17.39
N GLY A 127 -9.81 -19.20 -17.72
CA GLY A 127 -11.00 -19.72 -18.38
C GLY A 127 -11.07 -19.38 -19.89
N GLY A 128 -12.20 -19.71 -20.50
CA GLY A 128 -12.47 -19.42 -21.91
C GLY A 128 -12.77 -17.95 -22.21
N ALA A 129 -13.06 -17.62 -23.45
CA ALA A 129 -13.36 -16.25 -23.89
C ALA A 129 -14.58 -15.66 -23.14
N LEU A 130 -15.60 -16.46 -22.88
CA LEU A 130 -16.79 -16.05 -22.11
C LEU A 130 -16.43 -15.73 -20.65
N ASP A 131 -15.55 -16.51 -20.01
CA ASP A 131 -15.14 -16.30 -18.63
C ASP A 131 -14.33 -15.01 -18.51
N GLN A 132 -13.47 -14.74 -19.46
CA GLN A 132 -12.72 -13.48 -19.53
C GLN A 132 -13.63 -12.28 -19.79
N ALA A 133 -14.65 -12.42 -20.64
CA ALA A 133 -15.65 -11.39 -20.84
C ALA A 133 -16.46 -11.10 -19.58
N ARG A 134 -16.85 -12.15 -18.84
CA ARG A 134 -17.53 -12.02 -17.51
C ARG A 134 -16.64 -11.30 -16.51
N LEU A 135 -15.34 -11.68 -16.42
CA LEU A 135 -14.37 -11.00 -15.57
C LEU A 135 -14.23 -9.53 -15.94
N GLY A 136 -14.03 -9.23 -17.22
CA GLY A 136 -13.94 -7.85 -17.74
C GLY A 136 -15.18 -7.02 -17.38
N LYS A 137 -16.38 -7.58 -17.57
CA LYS A 137 -17.65 -6.93 -17.19
C LYS A 137 -17.74 -6.69 -15.67
N ALA A 138 -17.31 -7.66 -14.85
CA ALA A 138 -17.32 -7.54 -13.39
C ALA A 138 -16.37 -6.42 -12.92
N LEU A 139 -15.15 -6.36 -13.46
CA LEU A 139 -14.18 -5.32 -13.15
C LEU A 139 -14.66 -3.94 -13.63
N ALA A 140 -15.22 -3.84 -14.84
CA ALA A 140 -15.77 -2.58 -15.36
C ALA A 140 -16.95 -2.08 -14.51
N LYS A 141 -17.86 -2.97 -14.10
CA LYS A 141 -18.95 -2.64 -13.18
C LYS A 141 -18.41 -2.11 -11.84
N LEU A 142 -17.40 -2.76 -11.30
CA LEU A 142 -16.79 -2.35 -10.03
C LEU A 142 -16.08 -1.00 -10.18
N ALA A 143 -15.36 -0.77 -11.27
CA ALA A 143 -14.72 0.50 -11.60
C ALA A 143 -15.72 1.67 -11.65
N ALA A 144 -16.91 1.44 -12.21
CA ALA A 144 -17.97 2.43 -12.31
C ALA A 144 -18.78 2.62 -11.01
N THR A 145 -18.66 1.70 -10.04
CA THR A 145 -19.45 1.75 -8.79
C THR A 145 -18.89 2.84 -7.86
N PRO A 146 -19.71 3.80 -7.38
CA PRO A 146 -19.31 4.76 -6.35
C PRO A 146 -18.83 4.08 -5.07
N VAL A 147 -17.88 4.71 -4.37
CA VAL A 147 -17.30 4.17 -3.13
C VAL A 147 -18.38 3.94 -2.06
N GLU A 148 -19.31 4.88 -1.94
CA GLU A 148 -20.41 4.86 -0.96
C GLU A 148 -21.29 3.60 -1.15
N ARG A 149 -21.51 3.21 -2.40
CA ARG A 149 -22.27 1.98 -2.72
C ARG A 149 -21.48 0.71 -2.41
N ILE A 150 -20.14 0.76 -2.48
CA ILE A 150 -19.31 -0.39 -2.13
C ILE A 150 -19.33 -0.58 -0.61
N VAL A 151 -19.12 0.48 0.15
CA VAL A 151 -19.08 0.41 1.62
C VAL A 151 -20.45 0.12 2.25
N ALA A 152 -21.54 0.36 1.53
CA ALA A 152 -22.89 0.01 1.96
C ALA A 152 -23.29 -1.46 1.68
N ARG A 153 -22.46 -2.24 0.99
CA ARG A 153 -22.77 -3.66 0.69
C ARG A 153 -22.75 -4.51 1.96
N PRO A 154 -23.48 -5.66 1.97
CA PRO A 154 -23.26 -6.70 2.97
C PRO A 154 -21.78 -7.07 3.03
N GLU A 155 -21.28 -7.35 4.23
CA GLU A 155 -19.87 -7.58 4.48
C GLU A 155 -19.62 -9.02 4.91
N LEU A 156 -18.67 -9.66 4.26
CA LEU A 156 -18.20 -11.01 4.52
C LEU A 156 -16.67 -11.04 4.35
N PRO A 157 -15.97 -12.02 4.88
CA PRO A 157 -14.61 -12.33 4.44
C PRO A 157 -14.58 -12.51 2.92
N ILE A 158 -13.62 -11.89 2.22
CA ILE A 158 -13.62 -11.89 0.75
C ILE A 158 -13.51 -13.31 0.18
N GLY A 159 -12.76 -14.20 0.85
CA GLY A 159 -12.67 -15.61 0.45
C GLY A 159 -14.02 -16.30 0.32
N GLN A 160 -14.97 -15.95 1.19
CA GLN A 160 -16.36 -16.46 1.15
C GLN A 160 -17.21 -15.72 0.11
N ALA A 161 -17.07 -14.38 0.04
CA ALA A 161 -17.87 -13.55 -0.88
C ALA A 161 -17.59 -13.84 -2.35
N LEU A 162 -16.42 -14.38 -2.70
CA LEU A 162 -16.02 -14.66 -4.08
C LEU A 162 -16.95 -15.69 -4.77
N SER A 163 -17.38 -16.71 -4.06
CA SER A 163 -18.27 -17.77 -4.62
C SER A 163 -19.61 -17.24 -5.13
N GLY A 164 -20.13 -16.17 -4.50
CA GLY A 164 -21.39 -15.52 -4.90
C GLY A 164 -21.27 -14.56 -6.09
N ARG A 165 -20.06 -14.37 -6.68
CA ARG A 165 -19.84 -13.34 -7.72
C ARG A 165 -20.17 -13.78 -9.14
N GLY A 166 -20.57 -15.02 -9.36
CA GLY A 166 -20.92 -15.55 -10.68
C GLY A 166 -19.75 -15.69 -11.65
N LEU A 167 -18.52 -15.76 -11.10
CA LEU A 167 -17.31 -16.07 -11.85
C LEU A 167 -16.97 -17.57 -11.71
N PRO A 168 -16.49 -18.23 -12.77
CA PRO A 168 -16.08 -19.63 -12.69
C PRO A 168 -14.94 -19.85 -11.69
N ALA A 169 -14.95 -21.01 -11.01
CA ALA A 169 -13.92 -21.35 -10.02
C ALA A 169 -12.50 -21.19 -10.54
N ARG A 170 -12.21 -21.66 -11.78
CA ARG A 170 -10.90 -21.51 -12.40
C ARG A 170 -10.45 -20.05 -12.57
N THR A 171 -11.38 -19.13 -12.89
CA THR A 171 -11.07 -17.69 -12.99
C THR A 171 -10.83 -17.10 -11.60
N LEU A 172 -11.60 -17.55 -10.61
CA LEU A 172 -11.39 -17.15 -9.21
C LEU A 172 -10.03 -17.63 -8.70
N ASP A 173 -9.73 -18.89 -8.86
CA ASP A 173 -8.51 -19.51 -8.31
C ASP A 173 -7.26 -19.15 -9.11
N GLY A 174 -7.36 -19.08 -10.44
CA GLY A 174 -6.25 -18.76 -11.32
C GLY A 174 -5.90 -17.28 -11.42
N PHE A 175 -6.81 -16.37 -11.03
CA PHE A 175 -6.54 -14.93 -11.16
C PHE A 175 -7.03 -14.10 -9.98
N VAL A 176 -8.32 -14.19 -9.61
CA VAL A 176 -8.91 -13.20 -8.67
C VAL A 176 -8.33 -13.38 -7.27
N ARG A 177 -8.18 -14.61 -6.79
CA ARG A 177 -7.58 -14.92 -5.48
C ARG A 177 -6.10 -14.54 -5.43
N PRO A 178 -5.23 -14.95 -6.36
CA PRO A 178 -3.83 -14.49 -6.39
C PRO A 178 -3.69 -12.98 -6.45
N LEU A 179 -4.50 -12.29 -7.28
CA LEU A 179 -4.47 -10.84 -7.35
C LEU A 179 -4.88 -10.19 -6.02
N LEU A 180 -5.97 -10.66 -5.41
CA LEU A 180 -6.43 -10.12 -4.13
C LEU A 180 -5.43 -10.38 -3.01
N SER A 181 -4.84 -11.57 -2.94
CA SER A 181 -3.78 -11.86 -1.96
C SER A 181 -2.61 -10.89 -2.11
N ALA A 182 -2.20 -10.58 -3.34
CA ALA A 182 -1.14 -9.62 -3.60
C ALA A 182 -1.53 -8.18 -3.21
N LEU A 183 -2.73 -7.72 -3.59
CA LEU A 183 -3.19 -6.36 -3.32
C LEU A 183 -3.48 -6.08 -1.84
N LEU A 184 -3.92 -7.09 -1.09
CA LEU A 184 -4.30 -6.99 0.31
C LEU A 184 -3.20 -7.48 1.26
N CYS A 185 -2.15 -8.11 0.73
CA CYS A 185 -1.13 -8.85 1.49
C CYS A 185 -1.74 -9.92 2.43
N ASP A 186 -2.90 -10.47 2.04
CA ASP A 186 -3.68 -11.43 2.82
C ASP A 186 -3.75 -12.78 2.07
N PRO A 187 -2.92 -13.76 2.44
CA PRO A 187 -2.90 -15.06 1.77
C PRO A 187 -4.18 -15.87 1.95
N ASP A 188 -4.87 -15.68 3.08
CA ASP A 188 -6.07 -16.44 3.47
C ASP A 188 -7.38 -15.77 3.02
N LEU A 189 -7.30 -14.53 2.51
CA LEU A 189 -8.45 -13.75 2.05
C LEU A 189 -9.53 -13.59 3.14
N THR A 190 -9.09 -13.33 4.36
CA THR A 190 -9.92 -13.03 5.53
C THR A 190 -10.44 -11.59 5.53
N THR A 191 -9.80 -10.73 4.75
CA THR A 191 -10.11 -9.30 4.59
C THR A 191 -11.58 -9.10 4.21
N SER A 192 -12.16 -8.03 4.75
CA SER A 192 -13.51 -7.54 4.40
C SER A 192 -13.72 -7.45 2.89
N SER A 193 -14.85 -7.98 2.42
CA SER A 193 -15.24 -7.91 1.01
C SER A 193 -15.38 -6.48 0.50
N ARG A 194 -15.69 -5.51 1.39
CA ARG A 194 -15.74 -4.08 1.06
C ARG A 194 -14.33 -3.53 0.77
N CYS A 195 -13.35 -3.84 1.61
CA CYS A 195 -11.94 -3.48 1.40
C CYS A 195 -11.38 -4.11 0.13
N ALA A 196 -11.68 -5.39 -0.10
CA ALA A 196 -11.28 -6.10 -1.31
C ALA A 196 -11.91 -5.50 -2.58
N ASP A 197 -13.18 -5.09 -2.51
CA ASP A 197 -13.85 -4.41 -3.62
C ASP A 197 -13.22 -3.05 -3.91
N LEU A 198 -12.80 -2.31 -2.89
CA LEU A 198 -12.07 -1.05 -3.07
C LEU A 198 -10.70 -1.28 -3.72
N ALA A 199 -9.97 -2.33 -3.33
CA ALA A 199 -8.70 -2.70 -3.94
C ALA A 199 -8.87 -3.10 -5.42
N LEU A 200 -9.85 -3.97 -5.73
CA LEU A 200 -10.18 -4.34 -7.12
C LEU A 200 -10.68 -3.14 -7.95
N ARG A 201 -11.44 -2.24 -7.33
CA ARG A 201 -11.86 -1.00 -7.99
C ARG A 201 -10.65 -0.12 -8.35
N GLY A 202 -9.70 0.02 -7.43
CA GLY A 202 -8.44 0.72 -7.68
C GLY A 202 -7.65 0.10 -8.82
N PHE A 203 -7.53 -1.23 -8.84
CA PHE A 203 -6.89 -1.99 -9.91
C PHE A 203 -7.61 -1.80 -11.27
N ALA A 204 -8.95 -1.83 -11.28
CA ALA A 204 -9.73 -1.70 -12.50
C ALA A 204 -9.79 -0.27 -13.06
N ARG A 205 -9.61 0.76 -12.23
CA ARG A 205 -9.65 2.18 -12.63
C ARG A 205 -8.29 2.75 -13.02
N GLY A 206 -7.22 2.19 -12.46
CA GLY A 206 -5.87 2.68 -12.64
C GLY A 206 -4.91 1.60 -13.10
N ARG A 207 -3.63 1.90 -12.92
CA ARG A 207 -2.54 0.96 -13.13
C ARG A 207 -1.82 0.76 -11.80
N LEU A 208 -1.35 -0.45 -11.56
CA LEU A 208 -0.39 -0.68 -10.48
C LEU A 208 0.88 0.10 -10.78
N CYS A 209 1.49 0.68 -9.77
CA CYS A 209 2.68 1.50 -9.92
C CYS A 209 3.51 1.48 -8.63
N VAL A 210 4.74 1.96 -8.74
CA VAL A 210 5.65 2.23 -7.63
C VAL A 210 6.22 3.65 -7.77
N PRO A 211 6.65 4.31 -6.68
CA PRO A 211 7.40 5.54 -6.80
C PRO A 211 8.75 5.31 -7.49
N ALA A 212 9.13 6.20 -8.40
CA ALA A 212 10.45 6.13 -9.03
C ALA A 212 11.56 6.29 -7.98
N GLY A 213 12.60 5.50 -8.08
CA GLY A 213 13.71 5.52 -7.14
C GLY A 213 13.46 4.77 -5.83
N GLY A 214 12.21 4.38 -5.51
CA GLY A 214 11.89 3.59 -4.34
C GLY A 214 10.70 4.11 -3.53
N ALA A 215 10.27 3.30 -2.59
CA ALA A 215 9.14 3.61 -1.72
C ALA A 215 9.39 4.88 -0.88
N ALA A 216 10.64 5.11 -0.47
CA ALA A 216 11.04 6.28 0.33
C ALA A 216 10.83 7.62 -0.39
N THR A 217 10.82 7.64 -1.73
CA THR A 217 10.60 8.87 -2.51
C THR A 217 9.30 9.58 -2.13
N LEU A 218 8.23 8.82 -1.83
CA LEU A 218 6.93 9.42 -1.49
C LEU A 218 6.98 10.19 -0.15
N PRO A 219 7.38 9.59 1.00
CA PRO A 219 7.50 10.34 2.25
C PRO A 219 8.61 11.40 2.22
N GLU A 220 9.69 11.22 1.47
CA GLU A 220 10.75 12.21 1.31
C GLU A 220 10.23 13.47 0.61
N LEU A 221 9.43 13.33 -0.46
CA LEU A 221 8.78 14.45 -1.13
C LEU A 221 7.82 15.19 -0.19
N LEU A 222 7.00 14.45 0.55
CA LEU A 222 6.12 15.05 1.55
C LEU A 222 6.89 15.84 2.60
N ALA A 223 7.98 15.29 3.14
CA ALA A 223 8.77 15.97 4.15
C ALA A 223 9.49 17.20 3.59
N ALA A 224 10.03 17.11 2.37
CA ALA A 224 10.74 18.20 1.70
C ALA A 224 9.85 19.40 1.34
N ALA A 225 8.56 19.16 1.09
CA ALA A 225 7.59 20.18 0.75
C ALA A 225 6.98 20.89 1.99
N LEU A 226 7.28 20.42 3.20
CA LEU A 226 6.90 21.10 4.45
C LEU A 226 7.85 22.27 4.77
N PRO A 227 7.41 23.30 5.53
CA PRO A 227 8.29 24.37 5.98
C PRO A 227 9.53 23.82 6.71
N PRO A 228 10.73 24.39 6.51
CA PRO A 228 11.93 23.95 7.18
C PRO A 228 11.79 23.87 8.70
N GLY A 229 12.29 22.79 9.30
CA GLY A 229 12.20 22.55 10.75
C GLY A 229 10.87 21.98 11.24
N THR A 230 9.88 21.77 10.35
CA THR A 230 8.61 21.12 10.72
C THR A 230 8.83 19.66 11.14
N VAL A 231 9.70 18.93 10.43
CA VAL A 231 10.01 17.53 10.73
C VAL A 231 11.33 17.44 11.50
N ARG A 232 11.31 16.74 12.63
CA ARG A 232 12.47 16.48 13.50
C ARG A 232 12.65 14.98 13.62
N THR A 233 13.71 14.46 13.03
CA THR A 233 14.15 13.07 13.16
C THR A 233 14.98 12.87 14.42
N ASP A 234 15.24 11.61 14.79
CA ASP A 234 15.99 11.22 15.98
C ASP A 234 15.36 11.76 17.29
N VAL A 235 14.05 11.98 17.30
CA VAL A 235 13.27 12.45 18.47
C VAL A 235 12.27 11.38 18.89
N LYS A 236 12.68 10.53 19.83
CA LYS A 236 11.83 9.46 20.37
C LYS A 236 10.89 10.01 21.45
N VAL A 237 9.58 9.95 21.18
CA VAL A 237 8.54 10.21 22.19
C VAL A 237 8.37 8.98 23.07
N THR A 238 8.37 9.16 24.38
CA THR A 238 8.29 8.09 25.38
C THR A 238 7.00 8.11 26.18
N ALA A 239 6.33 9.27 26.29
CA ALA A 239 5.03 9.39 26.92
C ALA A 239 4.22 10.54 26.27
N VAL A 240 2.90 10.46 26.38
CA VAL A 240 1.98 11.44 25.82
C VAL A 240 0.90 11.84 26.82
N ALA A 241 0.51 13.11 26.75
CA ALA A 241 -0.67 13.68 27.38
C ALA A 241 -1.45 14.48 26.34
N THR A 242 -2.63 14.97 26.65
CA THR A 242 -3.47 15.73 25.70
C THR A 242 -2.81 16.98 25.15
N THR A 243 -1.93 17.62 25.94
CA THR A 243 -1.30 18.91 25.61
C THR A 243 0.22 18.90 25.67
N SER A 244 0.84 17.72 25.79
CA SER A 244 2.31 17.57 25.84
C SER A 244 2.76 16.18 25.46
N VAL A 245 4.03 16.10 25.05
CA VAL A 245 4.76 14.83 24.91
C VAL A 245 6.03 14.88 25.72
N THR A 246 6.45 13.73 26.26
CA THR A 246 7.78 13.55 26.84
C THR A 246 8.65 12.86 25.80
N THR A 247 9.83 13.40 25.58
CA THR A 247 10.83 12.84 24.67
C THR A 247 11.98 12.23 25.46
N ALA A 248 12.73 11.32 24.85
CA ALA A 248 13.88 10.70 25.49
C ALA A 248 14.98 11.74 25.85
N ASP A 249 15.30 12.64 24.91
CA ASP A 249 16.49 13.49 24.98
C ASP A 249 16.20 15.00 24.99
N HIS A 250 14.94 15.40 24.70
CA HIS A 250 14.57 16.83 24.58
C HIS A 250 13.57 17.31 25.63
N GLY A 251 13.33 16.49 26.67
CA GLY A 251 12.39 16.84 27.76
C GLY A 251 10.93 16.85 27.31
N VAL A 252 10.13 17.73 27.93
CA VAL A 252 8.70 17.85 27.69
C VAL A 252 8.40 18.97 26.69
N LEU A 253 7.66 18.66 25.65
CA LEU A 253 7.22 19.61 24.62
C LEU A 253 5.71 19.82 24.74
N GLY A 254 5.26 21.07 24.85
CA GLY A 254 3.84 21.45 24.96
C GLY A 254 3.18 21.69 23.62
N CYS A 255 1.86 21.44 23.52
CA CYS A 255 1.03 21.71 22.35
C CYS A 255 -0.42 22.01 22.75
N ARG A 256 -1.21 22.51 21.80
CA ARG A 256 -2.66 22.64 21.93
C ARG A 256 -3.39 21.35 21.55
N SER A 257 -2.83 20.61 20.60
CA SER A 257 -3.37 19.35 20.12
C SER A 257 -2.25 18.36 19.81
N LEU A 258 -2.48 17.09 20.12
CA LEU A 258 -1.57 15.99 19.86
C LEU A 258 -2.17 15.01 18.86
N LEU A 259 -1.41 14.66 17.82
CA LEU A 259 -1.75 13.63 16.85
C LEU A 259 -0.76 12.47 16.93
N LEU A 260 -1.24 11.27 17.30
CA LEU A 260 -0.48 10.03 17.18
C LEU A 260 -0.61 9.49 15.75
N ALA A 261 0.50 9.49 15.03
CA ALA A 261 0.59 9.04 13.63
C ALA A 261 1.58 7.89 13.47
N THR A 262 1.92 7.21 14.57
CA THR A 262 2.75 6.01 14.60
C THR A 262 1.96 4.80 14.08
N ASP A 263 2.60 3.64 13.96
CA ASP A 263 1.88 2.38 13.79
C ASP A 263 1.00 2.05 15.01
N ALA A 264 0.09 1.08 14.85
CA ALA A 264 -0.87 0.77 15.88
C ALA A 264 -0.24 0.22 17.19
N PRO A 265 0.80 -0.63 17.17
CA PRO A 265 1.50 -1.05 18.37
C PRO A 265 2.12 0.12 19.14
N ALA A 266 2.93 0.95 18.49
CA ALA A 266 3.56 2.10 19.15
C ALA A 266 2.52 3.13 19.64
N ALA A 267 1.42 3.32 18.91
CA ALA A 267 0.32 4.15 19.38
C ALA A 267 -0.31 3.60 20.66
N ALA A 268 -0.47 2.27 20.78
CA ALA A 268 -1.03 1.63 21.97
C ALA A 268 -0.05 1.61 23.17
N GLU A 269 1.25 1.57 22.90
CA GLU A 269 2.28 1.74 23.95
C GLU A 269 2.23 3.16 24.54
N LEU A 270 2.11 4.18 23.69
CA LEU A 270 2.02 5.57 24.12
C LEU A 270 0.67 5.92 24.76
N LEU A 271 -0.40 5.29 24.30
CA LEU A 271 -1.76 5.51 24.80
C LEU A 271 -2.47 4.17 25.06
N PRO A 272 -2.32 3.59 26.25
CA PRO A 272 -2.99 2.34 26.62
C PRO A 272 -4.51 2.41 26.46
N GLY A 273 -5.08 1.32 25.93
CA GLY A 273 -6.51 1.23 25.60
C GLY A 273 -6.84 1.37 24.11
N LEU A 274 -5.87 1.76 23.28
CA LEU A 274 -6.04 1.67 21.82
C LEU A 274 -6.02 0.21 21.36
N ARG A 275 -7.01 -0.15 20.55
CA ARG A 275 -7.06 -1.50 19.98
C ARG A 275 -6.01 -1.65 18.89
N VAL A 276 -5.07 -2.57 19.07
CA VAL A 276 -4.10 -3.01 18.08
C VAL A 276 -4.75 -4.07 17.18
N PRO A 277 -4.80 -3.89 15.85
CA PRO A 277 -5.26 -4.94 14.96
C PRO A 277 -4.24 -6.07 14.87
N ALA A 278 -4.66 -7.26 14.43
CA ALA A 278 -3.72 -8.25 13.93
C ALA A 278 -3.01 -7.72 12.67
N PHE A 279 -1.89 -8.34 12.31
CA PHE A 279 -1.11 -7.94 11.14
C PHE A 279 -0.88 -9.13 10.22
N HIS A 280 -0.81 -8.85 8.92
CA HIS A 280 -0.29 -9.77 7.93
C HIS A 280 1.22 -9.54 7.81
N PRO A 281 2.05 -10.54 8.19
CA PRO A 281 3.49 -10.47 7.96
C PRO A 281 3.81 -10.66 6.48
N LEU A 282 4.90 -10.05 6.04
CA LEU A 282 5.44 -10.30 4.70
C LEU A 282 6.97 -10.31 4.70
N THR A 283 7.51 -10.98 3.70
CA THR A 283 8.95 -11.02 3.46
C THR A 283 9.22 -10.64 2.01
N VAL A 284 10.11 -9.67 1.82
CA VAL A 284 10.57 -9.24 0.50
C VAL A 284 11.98 -9.74 0.28
N LEU A 285 12.20 -10.45 -0.83
CA LEU A 285 13.52 -10.89 -1.27
C LEU A 285 13.90 -10.12 -2.52
N HIS A 286 15.14 -9.65 -2.52
CA HIS A 286 15.74 -8.94 -3.64
C HIS A 286 16.89 -9.76 -4.21
N HIS A 287 16.80 -10.10 -5.50
CA HIS A 287 17.85 -10.79 -6.21
C HIS A 287 18.40 -9.91 -7.33
N ALA A 288 19.70 -9.89 -7.48
CA ALA A 288 20.37 -9.36 -8.68
C ALA A 288 20.60 -10.48 -9.68
N ALA A 289 20.32 -10.19 -10.94
CA ALA A 289 20.65 -11.09 -12.05
C ALA A 289 21.51 -10.39 -13.08
N PRO A 290 22.38 -11.13 -13.80
CA PRO A 290 23.25 -10.58 -14.83
C PRO A 290 22.45 -10.09 -16.06
N ARG A 291 21.25 -10.62 -16.28
CA ARG A 291 20.33 -10.23 -17.35
C ARG A 291 18.90 -10.29 -16.85
N SER A 292 18.04 -9.46 -17.43
CA SER A 292 16.60 -9.49 -17.13
C SER A 292 15.99 -10.82 -17.58
N PRO A 293 15.34 -11.57 -16.68
CA PRO A 293 14.65 -12.81 -17.03
C PRO A 293 13.29 -12.56 -17.73
N LEU A 294 12.79 -11.33 -17.68
CA LEU A 294 11.51 -10.92 -18.26
C LEU A 294 11.55 -9.44 -18.59
N ALA A 295 11.59 -9.09 -19.88
CA ALA A 295 11.64 -7.69 -20.32
C ALA A 295 10.31 -6.93 -20.17
N ASP A 296 9.22 -7.61 -19.81
CA ASP A 296 7.92 -6.99 -19.55
C ASP A 296 7.91 -6.41 -18.13
N PRO A 297 7.67 -5.10 -17.92
CA PRO A 297 7.54 -4.49 -16.60
C PRO A 297 6.20 -4.88 -15.94
N ALA A 298 5.94 -6.17 -15.79
CA ALA A 298 4.70 -6.70 -15.27
C ALA A 298 4.83 -7.18 -13.82
N LEU A 299 3.72 -7.11 -13.08
CA LEU A 299 3.57 -7.88 -11.86
C LEU A 299 3.24 -9.33 -12.26
N LEU A 300 4.03 -10.27 -11.78
CA LEU A 300 3.88 -11.71 -12.05
C LEU A 300 3.27 -12.41 -10.84
N LEU A 301 2.14 -13.07 -11.03
CA LEU A 301 1.42 -13.88 -10.04
C LEU A 301 1.62 -15.37 -10.32
N ASP A 302 1.67 -16.19 -9.27
CA ASP A 302 1.71 -17.65 -9.37
C ASP A 302 0.32 -18.25 -9.14
N ALA A 303 -0.38 -18.65 -10.21
CA ALA A 303 -1.69 -19.29 -10.10
C ALA A 303 -1.59 -20.76 -9.65
N ASP A 304 -0.44 -21.40 -9.91
CA ASP A 304 -0.20 -22.82 -9.56
C ASP A 304 0.17 -22.97 -8.07
N ARG A 305 0.43 -21.84 -7.37
CA ARG A 305 0.86 -21.82 -5.97
C ARG A 305 2.03 -22.78 -5.72
N SER A 306 3.02 -22.72 -6.61
CA SER A 306 4.13 -23.65 -6.66
C SER A 306 5.18 -23.44 -5.57
N GLY A 307 4.99 -22.43 -4.71
CA GLY A 307 5.87 -22.06 -3.61
C GLY A 307 5.34 -20.85 -2.82
N PRO A 308 6.16 -20.29 -1.93
CA PRO A 308 5.72 -19.22 -1.01
C PRO A 308 5.61 -17.84 -1.67
N VAL A 309 6.20 -17.62 -2.87
CA VAL A 309 6.14 -16.32 -3.55
C VAL A 309 4.74 -16.08 -4.06
N ALA A 310 4.07 -15.04 -3.54
CA ALA A 310 2.75 -14.63 -3.98
C ALA A 310 2.82 -13.82 -5.28
N TYR A 311 3.82 -12.95 -5.39
CA TYR A 311 4.09 -12.17 -6.59
C TYR A 311 5.55 -11.78 -6.70
N SER A 312 5.98 -11.54 -7.94
CA SER A 312 7.33 -11.11 -8.27
C SER A 312 7.31 -10.10 -9.41
N SER A 313 8.37 -9.34 -9.56
CA SER A 313 8.59 -8.45 -10.71
C SER A 313 10.06 -8.27 -10.99
N VAL A 314 10.43 -8.05 -12.24
CA VAL A 314 11.74 -7.50 -12.57
C VAL A 314 11.66 -6.00 -12.35
N MET A 315 12.03 -5.57 -11.14
CA MET A 315 11.83 -4.19 -10.70
C MET A 315 12.64 -3.19 -11.53
N SER A 316 13.80 -3.60 -12.03
CA SER A 316 14.60 -2.77 -12.95
C SER A 316 13.96 -2.55 -14.33
N GLU A 317 13.03 -3.39 -14.76
CA GLU A 317 12.22 -3.14 -15.96
C GLU A 317 11.08 -2.14 -15.69
N VAL A 318 10.53 -2.16 -14.48
CA VAL A 318 9.50 -1.20 -14.04
C VAL A 318 10.13 0.18 -13.81
N ASP A 319 11.28 0.20 -13.13
CA ASP A 319 12.02 1.41 -12.80
C ASP A 319 13.53 1.17 -12.97
N PRO A 320 14.10 1.59 -14.10
CA PRO A 320 15.53 1.41 -14.39
C PRO A 320 16.48 2.06 -13.38
N SER A 321 16.00 3.04 -12.61
CA SER A 321 16.82 3.69 -11.57
C SER A 321 17.09 2.81 -10.33
N ARG A 322 16.45 1.62 -10.27
CA ARG A 322 16.55 0.71 -9.14
C ARG A 322 17.72 -0.26 -9.21
N ALA A 323 18.41 -0.32 -10.33
CA ALA A 323 19.55 -1.21 -10.53
C ALA A 323 20.71 -0.52 -11.26
N PRO A 324 21.95 -0.95 -11.04
CA PRO A 324 23.08 -0.53 -11.86
C PRO A 324 22.90 -0.94 -13.33
N ARG A 325 23.48 -0.18 -14.24
CA ARG A 325 23.41 -0.49 -15.68
C ARG A 325 23.92 -1.90 -15.97
N GLY A 326 23.16 -2.64 -16.77
CA GLY A 326 23.52 -4.00 -17.17
C GLY A 326 23.21 -5.08 -16.15
N ARG A 327 22.61 -4.73 -15.01
CA ARG A 327 22.13 -5.68 -13.99
C ARG A 327 20.60 -5.59 -13.87
N ALA A 328 19.98 -6.71 -13.56
CA ALA A 328 18.55 -6.75 -13.29
C ALA A 328 18.27 -6.92 -11.79
N LEU A 329 17.24 -6.21 -11.31
CA LEU A 329 16.72 -6.36 -9.94
C LEU A 329 15.40 -7.13 -10.00
N ILE A 330 15.35 -8.29 -9.36
CA ILE A 330 14.13 -9.08 -9.19
C ILE A 330 13.67 -8.94 -7.75
N THR A 331 12.45 -8.43 -7.56
CA THR A 331 11.82 -8.30 -6.25
C THR A 331 10.68 -9.30 -6.13
N SER A 332 10.70 -10.11 -5.07
CA SER A 332 9.72 -11.17 -4.82
C SER A 332 9.13 -11.03 -3.42
N THR A 333 7.82 -11.18 -3.31
CA THR A 333 7.11 -11.04 -2.03
C THR A 333 6.48 -12.36 -1.61
N VAL A 334 6.80 -12.76 -0.39
CA VAL A 334 6.24 -13.91 0.32
C VAL A 334 5.27 -13.37 1.38
N LEU A 335 4.04 -13.86 1.37
CA LEU A 335 2.99 -13.49 2.32
C LEU A 335 2.92 -14.51 3.45
N GLY A 336 2.59 -14.03 4.65
CA GLY A 336 2.52 -14.86 5.84
C GLY A 336 3.91 -15.16 6.44
N THR A 337 3.98 -16.19 7.28
CA THR A 337 5.23 -16.62 7.91
C THR A 337 6.14 -17.30 6.88
N PRO A 338 7.39 -16.85 6.70
CA PRO A 338 8.29 -17.44 5.75
C PRO A 338 8.73 -18.85 6.20
N PRO A 339 8.95 -19.80 5.27
CA PRO A 339 9.51 -21.11 5.60
C PRO A 339 10.97 -21.01 6.05
N ALA A 340 11.46 -22.02 6.79
CA ALA A 340 12.83 -22.05 7.32
C ALA A 340 13.89 -22.03 6.21
N ASP A 341 13.64 -22.72 5.09
CA ASP A 341 14.52 -22.81 3.92
C ASP A 341 14.16 -21.79 2.83
N LEU A 342 13.73 -20.60 3.23
CA LEU A 342 13.11 -19.55 2.40
C LEU A 342 13.85 -19.32 1.08
N GLU A 343 15.16 -19.06 1.11
CA GLU A 343 15.92 -18.71 -0.09
C GLU A 343 15.91 -19.83 -1.12
N SER A 344 16.14 -21.05 -0.70
CA SER A 344 16.21 -22.20 -1.61
C SER A 344 14.85 -22.50 -2.26
N VAL A 345 13.76 -22.38 -1.49
CA VAL A 345 12.39 -22.59 -1.99
C VAL A 345 12.00 -21.46 -2.95
N VAL A 346 12.31 -20.22 -2.60
CA VAL A 346 12.04 -19.05 -3.46
C VAL A 346 12.82 -19.16 -4.77
N ARG A 347 14.12 -19.49 -4.75
CA ARG A 347 14.91 -19.66 -5.97
C ARG A 347 14.32 -20.72 -6.91
N ARG A 348 13.92 -21.87 -6.38
CA ARG A 348 13.26 -22.93 -7.18
C ARG A 348 11.93 -22.47 -7.79
N GLN A 349 11.14 -21.68 -7.04
CA GLN A 349 9.90 -21.11 -7.57
C GLN A 349 10.18 -20.06 -8.64
N LEU A 350 11.15 -19.16 -8.42
CA LEU A 350 11.52 -18.13 -9.40
C LEU A 350 12.06 -18.72 -10.70
N ALA A 351 12.84 -19.81 -10.62
CA ALA A 351 13.31 -20.53 -11.80
C ALA A 351 12.12 -21.01 -12.67
N ARG A 352 11.05 -21.49 -12.03
CA ARG A 352 9.82 -21.90 -12.73
C ARG A 352 9.05 -20.70 -13.27
N LEU A 353 8.84 -19.67 -12.43
CA LEU A 353 8.07 -18.48 -12.77
C LEU A 353 8.67 -17.73 -13.97
N TYR A 354 9.99 -17.66 -14.04
CA TYR A 354 10.71 -16.95 -15.10
C TYR A 354 11.22 -17.89 -16.21
N ALA A 355 10.98 -19.21 -16.10
CA ALA A 355 11.45 -20.24 -17.03
C ALA A 355 12.96 -20.10 -17.34
N THR A 356 13.78 -19.86 -16.29
CA THR A 356 15.24 -19.64 -16.41
C THR A 356 15.98 -20.21 -15.21
N SER A 357 17.29 -20.53 -15.37
CA SER A 357 18.12 -20.86 -14.20
C SER A 357 18.32 -19.62 -13.32
N THR A 358 18.27 -19.84 -12.01
CA THR A 358 18.57 -18.81 -10.99
C THR A 358 19.95 -19.01 -10.36
N ASP A 359 20.80 -19.91 -10.87
CA ASP A 359 22.12 -20.25 -10.28
C ASP A 359 23.05 -19.02 -10.26
N GLY A 360 23.00 -18.20 -11.31
CA GLY A 360 23.77 -16.96 -11.38
C GLY A 360 23.12 -15.74 -10.71
N TRP A 361 22.05 -15.91 -9.95
CA TRP A 361 21.41 -14.81 -9.23
C TRP A 361 22.05 -14.65 -7.85
N GLU A 362 22.26 -13.41 -7.45
CA GLU A 362 22.79 -13.01 -6.16
C GLU A 362 21.64 -12.54 -5.25
N LEU A 363 21.58 -13.04 -4.01
CA LEU A 363 20.64 -12.54 -3.01
C LEU A 363 21.22 -11.27 -2.40
N LEU A 364 20.58 -10.12 -2.66
CA LEU A 364 20.99 -8.82 -2.14
C LEU A 364 20.48 -8.56 -0.73
N ALA A 365 19.23 -8.90 -0.47
CA ALA A 365 18.61 -8.69 0.82
C ALA A 365 17.33 -9.52 1.01
N VAL A 366 17.03 -9.81 2.28
CA VAL A 366 15.76 -10.35 2.76
C VAL A 366 15.22 -9.42 3.83
N HIS A 367 14.05 -8.84 3.58
CA HIS A 367 13.38 -7.98 4.55
C HIS A 367 12.12 -8.67 5.09
N HIS A 368 12.19 -9.18 6.31
CA HIS A 368 11.02 -9.71 7.00
C HIS A 368 10.39 -8.63 7.89
N THR A 369 9.09 -8.41 7.71
CA THR A 369 8.31 -7.44 8.49
C THR A 369 7.09 -8.13 9.10
N PRO A 370 7.15 -8.51 10.40
CA PRO A 370 6.04 -9.22 11.06
C PRO A 370 4.75 -8.41 11.14
N GLN A 371 4.88 -7.10 11.33
CA GLN A 371 3.76 -6.16 11.43
C GLN A 371 3.66 -5.28 10.18
N ALA A 372 3.65 -5.92 9.00
CA ALA A 372 3.73 -5.20 7.74
C ALA A 372 2.42 -4.48 7.39
N VAL A 373 1.29 -5.19 7.44
CA VAL A 373 0.00 -4.69 6.99
C VAL A 373 -1.07 -4.98 8.06
N PRO A 374 -1.73 -3.95 8.62
CA PRO A 374 -2.84 -4.16 9.54
C PRO A 374 -3.95 -4.97 8.86
N SER A 375 -4.43 -6.03 9.51
CA SER A 375 -5.49 -6.85 8.96
C SER A 375 -6.84 -6.11 9.02
N MET A 376 -7.69 -6.39 8.05
CA MET A 376 -9.01 -5.78 7.89
C MET A 376 -10.12 -6.87 7.85
N PRO A 377 -10.23 -7.73 8.88
CA PRO A 377 -11.25 -8.79 8.87
C PRO A 377 -12.67 -8.22 8.92
N ALA A 378 -13.62 -8.94 8.34
CA ALA A 378 -15.03 -8.57 8.45
C ALA A 378 -15.57 -8.88 9.87
N PRO A 379 -16.36 -7.98 10.51
CA PRO A 379 -16.71 -6.63 10.06
C PRO A 379 -15.57 -5.64 10.27
N HIS A 380 -15.28 -4.83 9.24
CA HIS A 380 -14.23 -3.82 9.28
C HIS A 380 -14.82 -2.41 9.21
N ASP A 381 -14.54 -1.60 10.21
CA ASP A 381 -14.86 -0.17 10.18
C ASP A 381 -13.80 0.59 9.37
N LEU A 382 -14.15 0.92 8.13
CA LEU A 382 -13.30 1.64 7.18
C LEU A 382 -12.99 3.08 7.61
N ARG A 383 -13.77 3.65 8.53
CA ARG A 383 -13.63 5.05 8.95
C ARG A 383 -13.59 5.16 10.47
N ARG A 384 -12.71 4.39 11.10
CA ARG A 384 -12.53 4.46 12.56
C ARG A 384 -12.32 5.91 13.00
N PRO A 385 -12.88 6.31 14.15
CA PRO A 385 -12.72 7.66 14.69
C PRO A 385 -11.25 8.04 14.80
N VAL A 386 -10.89 9.20 14.30
CA VAL A 386 -9.55 9.79 14.42
C VAL A 386 -9.43 10.69 15.64
N ARG A 387 -10.53 11.27 16.12
CA ARG A 387 -10.62 12.04 17.35
C ARG A 387 -10.93 11.10 18.50
N LEU A 388 -10.05 11.01 19.47
CA LEU A 388 -10.26 10.24 20.70
C LEU A 388 -10.96 11.10 21.75
N LEU A 389 -10.45 12.29 21.95
CA LEU A 389 -11.06 13.35 22.75
C LEU A 389 -10.55 14.72 22.22
N ALA A 390 -11.06 15.83 22.77
CA ALA A 390 -10.58 17.16 22.40
C ALA A 390 -9.09 17.29 22.72
N GLY A 391 -8.31 17.71 21.72
CA GLY A 391 -6.86 17.84 21.82
C GLY A 391 -6.05 16.55 21.59
N LEU A 392 -6.69 15.37 21.47
CA LEU A 392 -5.99 14.10 21.27
C LEU A 392 -6.56 13.31 20.09
N TYR A 393 -5.70 13.01 19.11
CA TYR A 393 -6.07 12.38 17.85
C TYR A 393 -5.14 11.23 17.50
N VAL A 394 -5.61 10.35 16.63
CA VAL A 394 -4.85 9.22 16.11
C VAL A 394 -5.14 9.05 14.61
N CYS A 395 -4.11 8.81 13.82
CA CYS A 395 -4.24 8.46 12.41
C CYS A 395 -3.30 7.31 12.04
N GLY A 396 -3.42 6.82 10.83
CA GLY A 396 -2.66 5.69 10.29
C GLY A 396 -3.54 4.83 9.40
N ASP A 397 -2.94 3.93 8.66
CA ASP A 397 -3.63 2.96 7.82
C ASP A 397 -4.53 2.00 8.62
N HIS A 398 -4.24 1.79 9.89
CA HIS A 398 -5.08 1.01 10.81
C HIS A 398 -6.39 1.72 11.21
N ARG A 399 -6.60 2.97 10.80
CA ARG A 399 -7.84 3.75 11.00
C ARG A 399 -8.70 3.88 9.75
N ASP A 400 -8.23 3.31 8.63
CA ASP A 400 -8.89 3.32 7.33
C ASP A 400 -8.60 1.99 6.61
N THR A 401 -8.36 1.99 5.29
CA THR A 401 -7.80 0.85 4.59
C THR A 401 -6.29 0.73 4.83
N SER A 402 -5.79 -0.49 4.95
CA SER A 402 -4.36 -0.78 5.17
C SER A 402 -3.55 -0.61 3.88
N THR A 403 -3.57 0.59 3.31
CA THR A 403 -2.93 0.98 2.05
C THR A 403 -2.32 2.37 2.17
N VAL A 404 -1.48 2.77 1.22
CA VAL A 404 -1.00 4.15 1.09
C VAL A 404 -2.17 5.14 1.00
N GLN A 405 -3.21 4.80 0.23
CA GLN A 405 -4.43 5.59 0.13
C GLN A 405 -5.07 5.82 1.51
N GLY A 406 -5.23 4.75 2.30
CA GLY A 406 -5.84 4.83 3.62
C GLY A 406 -4.99 5.59 4.63
N ALA A 407 -3.67 5.43 4.58
CA ALA A 407 -2.75 6.18 5.44
C ALA A 407 -2.85 7.69 5.19
N LEU A 408 -2.72 8.13 3.93
CA LEU A 408 -2.83 9.55 3.55
C LEU A 408 -4.22 10.12 3.90
N TYR A 409 -5.28 9.39 3.57
CA TYR A 409 -6.66 9.80 3.87
C TYR A 409 -6.94 9.89 5.37
N SER A 410 -6.43 8.96 6.16
CA SER A 410 -6.55 8.98 7.62
C SER A 410 -5.86 10.22 8.22
N GLY A 411 -4.66 10.58 7.72
CA GLY A 411 -3.96 11.81 8.10
C GLY A 411 -4.77 13.07 7.79
N ARG A 412 -5.33 13.17 6.59
CA ARG A 412 -6.21 14.29 6.19
C ARG A 412 -7.45 14.39 7.09
N ARG A 413 -8.11 13.26 7.41
CA ARG A 413 -9.26 13.24 8.32
C ARG A 413 -8.89 13.73 9.72
N ALA A 414 -7.73 13.32 10.24
CA ALA A 414 -7.25 13.76 11.54
C ALA A 414 -6.96 15.28 11.55
N ALA A 415 -6.30 15.79 10.51
CA ALA A 415 -6.06 17.21 10.38
C ALA A 415 -7.36 18.02 10.32
N GLN A 416 -8.37 17.56 9.56
CA GLN A 416 -9.69 18.20 9.49
C GLN A 416 -10.37 18.24 10.87
N ALA A 417 -10.29 17.16 11.65
CA ALA A 417 -10.84 17.12 13.00
C ALA A 417 -10.11 18.09 13.94
N ILE A 418 -8.78 18.18 13.84
CA ILE A 418 -7.97 19.14 14.61
C ILE A 418 -8.35 20.59 14.24
N LEU A 419 -8.42 20.91 12.95
CA LEU A 419 -8.79 22.25 12.49
C LEU A 419 -10.17 22.67 12.97
N ALA A 420 -11.15 21.76 12.94
CA ALA A 420 -12.50 22.00 13.45
C ALA A 420 -12.49 22.31 14.96
N ASP A 421 -11.71 21.55 15.76
CA ASP A 421 -11.60 21.77 17.20
C ASP A 421 -10.81 23.07 17.56
N LEU A 422 -9.87 23.48 16.69
CA LEU A 422 -9.14 24.75 16.85
C LEU A 422 -9.94 25.97 16.36
N GLY A 423 -11.10 25.75 15.72
CA GLY A 423 -11.91 26.83 15.13
C GLY A 423 -11.28 27.43 13.86
N VAL A 424 -10.38 26.75 13.21
CA VAL A 424 -9.70 27.20 11.98
C VAL A 424 -10.48 26.71 10.76
N GLN A 425 -10.92 27.66 9.90
CA GLN A 425 -11.55 27.30 8.63
C GLN A 425 -10.50 26.83 7.63
N SER A 426 -10.68 25.63 7.08
CA SER A 426 -9.83 25.14 6.00
C SER A 426 -10.28 25.75 4.67
N TRP A 427 -9.42 26.52 4.01
CA TRP A 427 -9.68 27.13 2.69
C TRP A 427 -9.78 26.09 1.54
N HIS A 428 -9.45 24.83 1.80
CA HIS A 428 -9.46 23.74 0.81
C HIS A 428 -10.57 22.70 1.03
N ALA A 429 -11.51 22.96 1.92
CA ALA A 429 -12.68 22.10 2.09
C ALA A 429 -13.72 22.42 1.01
N ALA A 430 -13.63 21.79 -0.15
CA ALA A 430 -14.85 21.53 -0.90
C ALA A 430 -15.76 20.67 0.00
N PRO A 431 -16.99 21.08 0.30
CA PRO A 431 -17.85 20.33 1.20
C PRO A 431 -18.13 18.97 0.57
N GLU A 432 -17.60 17.90 1.17
CA GLU A 432 -18.12 16.56 0.94
C GLU A 432 -19.54 16.56 1.53
N VAL A 433 -20.54 16.79 0.67
CA VAL A 433 -21.96 16.73 1.04
C VAL A 433 -22.26 15.28 1.42
N ILE A 434 -22.06 14.95 2.69
CA ILE A 434 -22.59 13.72 3.27
C ILE A 434 -24.08 13.98 3.49
N ARG A 435 -24.91 13.66 2.49
CA ARG A 435 -26.33 13.44 2.73
C ARG A 435 -26.42 12.22 3.65
N LYS A 436 -26.75 12.46 4.94
CA LYS A 436 -27.25 11.42 5.83
C LYS A 436 -28.44 10.77 5.12
N ALA A 437 -28.32 9.49 4.79
CA ALA A 437 -29.48 8.70 4.46
C ALA A 437 -30.28 8.56 5.76
N ALA A 438 -31.50 9.09 5.75
CA ALA A 438 -32.54 8.84 6.73
C ALA A 438 -33.04 7.39 6.58
#